data_c1998b8859a673ca0ea2d152c97608f9
#
_entry.id   c1998b8859a673ca0ea2d152c97608f9
#
_cell.length_a   1.000
_cell.length_b   1.000
_cell.length_c   1.000
_cell.angle_alpha   90.00
_cell.angle_beta   90.00
_cell.angle_gamma   90.00
#
_symmetry.space_group_name_H-M   'P 1'
#
loop_
_entity.id
_entity.type
_entity.pdbx_description
1 polymer ?
#
loop_
_entity_poly.entity_id
_entity_poly.type
_entity_poly.pdbx_seq_one_letter_code
_entity_poly.pdbx_strand_id
1 'polypeptide(L)' 'MKSISYYLILGILFSLASCSDADQEVVQDICLTDPPNPNEVCIEIYQPVCGCNDVTYSNSCFAEGIVVSWTEGACLN' A
#
# COMPACT_ATOMS: atom_id res chain seq x y z
N MET A 1 28.86 3.89 -39.99
CA MET A 1 29.38 2.64 -39.49
C MET A 1 29.56 2.64 -38.02
N LYS A 2 30.36 3.50 -37.53
CA LYS A 2 30.66 3.48 -36.11
C LYS A 2 29.50 3.94 -35.25
N SER A 3 28.64 4.71 -35.80
CA SER A 3 27.54 5.25 -35.07
C SER A 3 26.48 4.21 -34.71
N ILE A 4 26.51 3.09 -35.37
CA ILE A 4 25.51 2.06 -35.16
C ILE A 4 25.60 1.46 -33.78
N SER A 5 26.80 1.32 -33.27
CA SER A 5 26.97 0.69 -31.97
C SER A 5 26.42 1.53 -30.83
N TYR A 6 26.28 2.81 -31.02
CA TYR A 6 25.72 3.66 -29.98
C TYR A 6 24.27 3.41 -29.75
N TYR A 7 23.56 3.11 -30.80
CA TYR A 7 22.13 2.92 -30.68
C TYR A 7 21.80 1.65 -29.92
N LEU A 8 22.63 0.66 -30.05
CA LEU A 8 22.40 -0.57 -29.34
C LEU A 8 22.57 -0.40 -27.85
N ILE A 9 23.50 0.43 -27.45
CA ILE A 9 23.72 0.68 -26.04
C ILE A 9 22.60 1.47 -25.42
N LEU A 10 22.08 2.43 -26.15
CA LEU A 10 21.01 3.26 -25.66
C LEU A 10 19.72 2.48 -25.44
N GLY A 11 19.47 1.53 -26.30
CA GLY A 11 18.25 0.76 -26.16
C GLY A 11 18.19 -0.10 -24.91
N ILE A 12 19.34 -0.49 -24.41
CA ILE A 12 19.39 -1.35 -23.25
C ILE A 12 19.01 -0.61 -21.97
N LEU A 13 19.24 0.67 -21.92
CA LEU A 13 19.03 1.43 -20.72
C LEU A 13 17.57 1.56 -20.31
N PHE A 14 16.67 1.40 -21.23
CA PHE A 14 15.25 1.59 -20.92
C PHE A 14 14.62 0.42 -20.22
N SER A 15 15.22 -0.72 -20.24
CA SER A 15 14.58 -1.90 -19.71
C SER A 15 14.65 -1.98 -18.19
N LEU A 16 15.36 -1.09 -17.55
CA LEU A 16 15.53 -1.18 -16.09
C LEU A 16 14.51 -0.40 -15.28
N ALA A 17 13.70 0.39 -15.91
CA ALA A 17 12.85 1.32 -15.20
C ALA A 17 11.52 0.73 -14.72
N SER A 18 11.12 -0.43 -15.21
CA SER A 18 9.77 -0.89 -14.96
C SER A 18 9.61 -1.89 -13.84
N CYS A 19 10.67 -2.25 -13.14
CA CYS A 19 10.57 -3.31 -12.13
C CYS A 19 10.15 -2.82 -10.76
N SER A 20 10.29 -1.56 -10.46
CA SER A 20 10.07 -1.10 -9.09
C SER A 20 8.61 -0.81 -8.75
N ASP A 21 7.75 -0.66 -9.72
CA ASP A 21 6.37 -0.33 -9.43
C ASP A 21 5.54 -1.52 -8.96
N ALA A 22 5.92 -2.71 -9.34
CA ALA A 22 5.13 -3.89 -9.02
C ALA A 22 5.16 -4.24 -7.54
N ASP A 23 6.22 -3.90 -6.85
CA ASP A 23 6.36 -4.26 -5.44
C ASP A 23 5.40 -3.51 -4.55
N GLN A 24 5.08 -2.28 -4.89
CA GLN A 24 4.22 -1.48 -4.03
C GLN A 24 2.78 -1.95 -4.07
N GLU A 25 2.31 -2.43 -5.17
CA GLU A 25 0.95 -2.91 -5.27
C GLU A 25 0.73 -4.17 -4.47
N VAL A 26 1.71 -5.04 -4.44
CA VAL A 26 1.59 -6.29 -3.70
C VAL A 26 1.47 -6.03 -2.21
N VAL A 27 2.18 -5.04 -1.69
CA VAL A 27 2.11 -4.70 -0.28
C VAL A 27 0.72 -4.21 0.10
N GLN A 28 0.09 -3.42 -0.75
CA GLN A 28 -1.25 -2.94 -0.47
C GLN A 28 -2.28 -4.06 -0.47
N ASP A 29 -2.13 -5.02 -1.36
CA ASP A 29 -3.06 -6.13 -1.41
C ASP A 29 -3.02 -6.97 -0.15
N ILE A 30 -1.84 -7.11 0.45
CA ILE A 30 -1.70 -7.87 1.67
C ILE A 30 -2.34 -7.15 2.86
N CYS A 31 -2.38 -5.84 2.81
CA CYS A 31 -2.91 -5.03 3.89
C CYS A 31 -4.44 -5.05 3.95
N LEU A 32 -5.11 -5.07 2.83
CA LEU A 32 -6.55 -4.95 2.79
C LEU A 32 -7.22 -6.30 2.87
N THR A 33 -8.32 -6.35 3.63
CA THR A 33 -9.15 -7.54 3.70
C THR A 33 -9.93 -7.69 2.38
N ASP A 34 -9.95 -8.89 1.84
CA ASP A 34 -10.62 -9.12 0.57
C ASP A 34 -11.48 -10.38 0.65
N PRO A 35 -12.80 -10.22 0.55
CA PRO A 35 -13.52 -8.95 0.45
C PRO A 35 -13.55 -8.22 1.78
N PRO A 36 -13.70 -6.90 1.77
CA PRO A 36 -13.82 -6.16 3.02
C PRO A 36 -15.10 -6.56 3.76
N ASN A 37 -15.00 -6.63 5.06
CA ASN A 37 -16.13 -7.02 5.89
C ASN A 37 -16.19 -6.10 7.10
N PRO A 38 -16.57 -4.84 6.90
CA PRO A 38 -16.57 -3.88 8.01
C PRO A 38 -17.60 -4.24 9.07
N ASN A 39 -17.27 -3.95 10.33
CA ASN A 39 -18.21 -4.13 11.40
C ASN A 39 -19.33 -3.11 11.30
N GLU A 40 -20.56 -3.55 11.44
CA GLU A 40 -21.69 -2.65 11.33
C GLU A 40 -21.94 -1.89 12.61
N VAL A 41 -21.57 -2.46 13.75
CA VAL A 41 -21.80 -1.84 15.04
C VAL A 41 -20.48 -1.71 15.75
N CYS A 42 -20.06 -0.48 15.98
CA CYS A 42 -18.84 -0.19 16.73
C CYS A 42 -19.12 0.82 17.81
N ILE A 43 -18.45 0.67 18.93
CA ILE A 43 -18.49 1.66 20.00
C ILE A 43 -17.89 2.96 19.45
N GLU A 44 -18.50 4.08 19.82
CA GLU A 44 -18.05 5.38 19.33
C GLU A 44 -17.08 6.03 20.30
N ILE A 45 -16.08 5.28 20.73
CA ILE A 45 -14.99 5.79 21.54
C ILE A 45 -13.84 6.12 20.62
N TYR A 46 -13.29 7.31 20.76
CA TYR A 46 -12.18 7.72 19.92
C TYR A 46 -10.87 7.24 20.52
N GLN A 47 -10.36 6.14 20.02
CA GLN A 47 -9.03 5.61 20.36
C GLN A 47 -8.35 5.28 19.05
N PRO A 48 -7.77 6.28 18.37
CA PRO A 48 -7.37 6.12 16.99
C PRO A 48 -6.29 5.06 16.80
N VAL A 49 -6.38 4.41 15.66
CA VAL A 49 -5.37 3.45 15.21
C VAL A 49 -4.99 3.79 13.79
N CYS A 50 -3.77 3.47 13.42
CA CYS A 50 -3.30 3.66 12.06
C CYS A 50 -3.30 2.32 11.35
N GLY A 51 -4.12 2.18 10.32
CA GLY A 51 -4.16 0.96 9.53
C GLY A 51 -2.90 0.78 8.72
N CYS A 52 -2.65 -0.45 8.30
CA CYS A 52 -1.50 -0.75 7.46
C CYS A 52 -1.57 -0.03 6.12
N ASN A 53 -2.75 0.44 5.76
CA ASN A 53 -2.96 1.22 4.53
C ASN A 53 -2.76 2.72 4.76
N ASP A 54 -2.22 3.10 5.93
CA ASP A 54 -1.91 4.48 6.26
C ASP A 54 -3.15 5.35 6.40
N VAL A 55 -4.24 4.75 6.84
CA VAL A 55 -5.50 5.44 7.11
C VAL A 55 -5.77 5.39 8.60
N THR A 56 -6.11 6.54 9.20
CA THR A 56 -6.48 6.60 10.60
C THR A 56 -7.93 6.23 10.77
N TYR A 57 -8.18 5.25 11.64
CA TYR A 57 -9.54 4.84 12.00
C TYR A 57 -9.83 5.32 13.41
N SER A 58 -11.11 5.57 13.69
CA SER A 58 -11.51 6.11 14.98
C SER A 58 -11.17 5.19 16.15
N ASN A 59 -11.20 3.90 15.91
CA ASN A 59 -10.74 2.89 16.86
C ASN A 59 -10.56 1.57 16.10
N SER A 60 -10.08 0.56 16.80
CA SER A 60 -9.78 -0.71 16.15
C SER A 60 -11.03 -1.40 15.60
N CYS A 61 -12.18 -1.15 16.16
CA CYS A 61 -13.42 -1.75 15.65
C CYS A 61 -13.68 -1.32 14.21
N PHE A 62 -13.43 -0.04 13.90
CA PHE A 62 -13.62 0.44 12.54
C PHE A 62 -12.55 -0.03 11.59
N ALA A 63 -11.36 -0.37 12.08
CA ALA A 63 -10.30 -0.89 11.25
C ALA A 63 -10.52 -2.37 10.92
N GLU A 64 -11.07 -3.10 11.87
CA GLU A 64 -11.27 -4.53 11.75
C GLU A 64 -12.19 -4.85 10.57
N GLY A 65 -11.81 -5.80 9.77
CA GLY A 65 -12.58 -6.15 8.57
C GLY A 65 -12.22 -5.34 7.34
N ILE A 66 -11.52 -4.24 7.50
CA ILE A 66 -11.07 -3.43 6.37
C ILE A 66 -9.58 -3.65 6.11
N VAL A 67 -8.78 -3.64 7.18
CA VAL A 67 -7.34 -3.87 7.09
C VAL A 67 -6.97 -5.07 7.95
N VAL A 68 -5.89 -5.74 7.56
CA VAL A 68 -5.46 -6.94 8.28
C VAL A 68 -4.65 -6.62 9.52
N SER A 69 -4.14 -5.40 9.64
CA SER A 69 -3.35 -5.01 10.80
C SER A 69 -3.38 -3.50 10.98
N TRP A 70 -3.07 -3.08 12.18
CA TRP A 70 -3.01 -1.66 12.53
C TRP A 70 -2.11 -1.49 13.73
N THR A 71 -1.71 -0.24 14.00
CA THR A 71 -0.94 0.12 15.17
C THR A 71 -1.72 1.14 15.98
N GLU A 72 -1.46 1.20 17.27
CA GLU A 72 -2.13 2.15 18.14
C GLU A 72 -1.71 3.57 17.83
N GLY A 73 -2.67 4.48 17.86
CA GLY A 73 -2.42 5.88 17.58
C GLY A 73 -2.74 6.25 16.15
N ALA A 74 -3.02 7.54 15.94
CA ALA A 74 -3.30 8.05 14.61
C ALA A 74 -2.07 7.95 13.73
N CYS A 75 -2.29 7.88 12.42
CA CYS A 75 -1.18 7.90 11.47
C CYS A 75 -0.43 9.22 11.59
N LEU A 76 0.88 9.16 11.36
CA LEU A 76 1.75 10.32 11.55
C LEU A 76 1.85 11.22 10.34
N ASN A 77 1.18 10.91 9.29
CA ASN A 77 1.26 11.71 8.05
C ASN A 77 0.47 12.98 8.12
#